data_5f9b72c459ba7ea996617559e0fa00c4
#
_entry.id   5f9b72c459ba7ea996617559e0fa00c4
#
_cell.length_a   1.000
_cell.length_b   1.000
_cell.length_c   1.000
_cell.angle_alpha   90.00
_cell.angle_beta   90.00
_cell.angle_gamma   90.00
#
_symmetry.space_group_name_H-M   'P 1'
#
loop_
_entity.id
_entity.type
_entity.pdbx_description
1 polymer ?
#
loop_
_entity_poly.entity_id
_entity_poly.type
_entity_poly.pdbx_seq_one_letter_code
_entity_poly.pdbx_strand_id
1 'polypeptide(L)'
;VQLWAESLCKGGKGTTPVAALGPVDQHSQLQLFIGGPRDKLFTVVTVDGAGHGPRIDGELARLAGEPGLAGKTIGDLVAAEGRATAETLAKNGCPVRTIHISKLDEESLGELMMHFMLETIIAAHLLGIDAFDQPAVEEGKVLAKKYLTGV
;
A
#
# COMPACT_ATOMS: atom_id res chain seq x y z
N VAL A 1 5.89 -3.87 1.86
CA VAL A 1 6.50 -4.23 0.56
C VAL A 1 7.74 -5.08 0.77
N GLN A 2 8.80 -4.57 1.42
CA GLN A 2 10.10 -5.26 1.54
C GLN A 2 9.97 -6.67 2.12
N LEU A 3 9.37 -6.81 3.30
CA LEU A 3 9.18 -8.11 3.97
C LEU A 3 8.52 -9.16 3.05
N TRP A 4 7.46 -8.78 2.36
CA TRP A 4 6.74 -9.65 1.42
C TRP A 4 7.62 -10.07 0.24
N ALA A 5 8.31 -9.11 -0.40
CA ALA A 5 9.16 -9.37 -1.56
C ALA A 5 10.35 -10.30 -1.21
N GLU A 6 11.01 -10.04 -0.08
CA GLU A 6 12.16 -10.84 0.36
C GLU A 6 11.76 -12.25 0.81
N SER A 7 10.61 -12.38 1.50
CA SER A 7 10.21 -13.65 2.10
C SER A 7 9.44 -14.57 1.15
N LEU A 8 8.64 -14.04 0.22
CA LEU A 8 7.69 -14.84 -0.54
C LEU A 8 8.04 -15.07 -2.02
N CYS A 9 8.92 -14.25 -2.59
CA CYS A 9 9.19 -14.32 -4.04
C CYS A 9 10.35 -15.29 -4.33
N LYS A 10 10.06 -16.60 -4.33
CA LYS A 10 11.05 -17.67 -4.49
C LYS A 10 10.53 -18.81 -5.37
N GLY A 11 11.41 -19.41 -6.15
CA GLY A 11 11.06 -20.59 -6.96
C GLY A 11 9.90 -20.36 -7.93
N GLY A 12 9.74 -19.15 -8.45
CA GLY A 12 8.63 -18.77 -9.33
C GLY A 12 7.28 -18.59 -8.63
N LYS A 13 7.25 -18.63 -7.29
CA LYS A 13 6.06 -18.40 -6.47
C LYS A 13 6.07 -16.97 -5.90
N GLY A 14 4.96 -16.60 -5.27
CA GLY A 14 4.77 -15.29 -4.67
C GLY A 14 4.11 -14.29 -5.59
N THR A 15 3.93 -13.07 -5.09
CA THR A 15 3.33 -11.95 -5.83
C THR A 15 4.17 -10.71 -5.64
N THR A 16 4.19 -9.83 -6.63
CA THR A 16 4.91 -8.56 -6.55
C THR A 16 4.14 -7.55 -5.69
N PRO A 17 4.66 -7.15 -4.51
CA PRO A 17 4.03 -6.14 -3.70
C PRO A 17 4.35 -4.75 -4.24
N VAL A 18 3.33 -3.92 -4.40
CA VAL A 18 3.45 -2.53 -4.86
C VAL A 18 2.92 -1.60 -3.77
N ALA A 19 3.72 -0.62 -3.37
CA ALA A 19 3.26 0.45 -2.48
C ALA A 19 2.58 1.54 -3.30
N ALA A 20 1.49 2.08 -2.76
CA ALA A 20 0.80 3.23 -3.31
C ALA A 20 0.38 4.17 -2.19
N LEU A 21 0.60 5.45 -2.37
CA LEU A 21 0.14 6.51 -1.48
C LEU A 21 -1.15 7.11 -2.05
N GLY A 22 -2.28 6.86 -1.39
CA GLY A 22 -3.62 7.17 -1.90
C GLY A 22 -3.77 8.54 -2.58
N PRO A 23 -3.52 9.66 -1.90
CA PRO A 23 -3.70 11.00 -2.50
C PRO A 23 -2.86 11.29 -3.75
N VAL A 24 -1.75 10.59 -3.93
CA VAL A 24 -0.86 10.75 -5.10
C VAL A 24 -1.16 9.71 -6.16
N ASP A 25 -1.20 8.45 -5.76
CA ASP A 25 -1.23 7.31 -6.68
C ASP A 25 -2.62 6.99 -7.22
N GLN A 26 -3.68 7.57 -6.66
CA GLN A 26 -5.01 7.56 -7.27
C GLN A 26 -5.00 8.18 -8.67
N HIS A 27 -4.22 9.23 -8.88
CA HIS A 27 -4.07 9.85 -10.21
C HIS A 27 -3.16 9.05 -11.14
N SER A 28 -2.12 8.41 -10.62
CA SER A 28 -1.11 7.74 -11.45
C SER A 28 -1.43 6.27 -11.74
N GLN A 29 -2.11 5.55 -10.82
CA GLN A 29 -2.22 4.11 -10.89
C GLN A 29 -3.67 3.58 -10.94
N LEU A 30 -4.68 4.35 -10.53
CA LEU A 30 -6.05 3.85 -10.43
C LEU A 30 -6.62 3.39 -11.78
N GLN A 31 -6.25 4.07 -12.88
CA GLN A 31 -6.63 3.66 -14.23
C GLN A 31 -6.09 2.26 -14.56
N LEU A 32 -4.82 1.98 -14.21
CA LEU A 32 -4.22 0.66 -14.38
C LEU A 32 -4.93 -0.39 -13.52
N PHE A 33 -5.26 -0.04 -12.28
CA PHE A 33 -5.89 -0.95 -11.33
C PHE A 33 -7.29 -1.40 -11.80
N ILE A 34 -8.06 -0.49 -12.38
CA ILE A 34 -9.43 -0.76 -12.84
C ILE A 34 -9.46 -1.31 -14.26
N GLY A 35 -8.70 -0.71 -15.18
CA GLY A 35 -8.73 -1.03 -16.61
C GLY A 35 -7.67 -2.02 -17.07
N GLY A 36 -6.67 -2.31 -16.23
CA GLY A 36 -5.57 -3.22 -16.57
C GLY A 36 -5.81 -4.68 -16.16
N PRO A 37 -4.73 -5.50 -16.10
CA PRO A 37 -4.82 -6.91 -15.74
C PRO A 37 -5.43 -7.14 -14.34
N ARG A 38 -6.30 -8.14 -14.23
CA ARG A 38 -7.01 -8.53 -13.00
C ARG A 38 -6.18 -9.49 -12.13
N ASP A 39 -4.96 -9.12 -11.83
CA ASP A 39 -3.94 -9.92 -11.14
C ASP A 39 -3.54 -9.36 -9.76
N LYS A 40 -4.33 -8.43 -9.22
CA LYS A 40 -3.99 -7.69 -7.99
C LYS A 40 -5.03 -7.88 -6.89
N LEU A 41 -4.54 -8.06 -5.66
CA LEU A 41 -5.30 -7.88 -4.43
C LEU A 41 -4.95 -6.51 -3.84
N PHE A 42 -5.95 -5.71 -3.54
CA PHE A 42 -5.76 -4.38 -2.95
C PHE A 42 -5.93 -4.43 -1.43
N THR A 43 -4.97 -3.86 -0.72
CA THR A 43 -5.09 -3.59 0.71
C THR A 43 -5.12 -2.09 0.91
N VAL A 44 -6.26 -1.55 1.29
CA VAL A 44 -6.42 -0.12 1.59
C VAL A 44 -6.29 0.07 3.10
N VAL A 45 -5.23 0.74 3.52
CA VAL A 45 -4.99 1.08 4.92
C VAL A 45 -5.44 2.52 5.14
N THR A 46 -6.36 2.72 6.06
CA THR A 46 -6.90 4.05 6.41
C THR A 46 -6.69 4.34 7.90
N VAL A 47 -6.58 5.61 8.21
CA VAL A 47 -6.47 6.12 9.59
C VAL A 47 -7.58 7.14 9.81
N ASP A 48 -8.10 7.24 11.03
CA ASP A 48 -9.03 8.29 11.40
C ASP A 48 -8.35 9.67 11.29
N GLY A 49 -8.65 10.36 10.20
CA GLY A 49 -8.11 11.68 9.87
C GLY A 49 -9.18 12.76 9.72
N ALA A 50 -10.47 12.39 9.70
CA ALA A 50 -11.56 13.34 9.53
C ALA A 50 -11.55 14.42 10.63
N GLY A 51 -11.73 15.66 10.22
CA GLY A 51 -11.68 16.82 11.13
C GLY A 51 -10.29 17.33 11.47
N HIS A 52 -9.22 16.64 11.03
CA HIS A 52 -7.83 17.01 11.32
C HIS A 52 -7.16 17.78 10.18
N GLY A 53 -6.13 18.54 10.53
CA GLY A 53 -5.32 19.32 9.61
C GLY A 53 -5.93 20.68 9.22
N PRO A 54 -5.27 21.42 8.31
CA PRO A 54 -5.72 22.73 7.85
C PRO A 54 -7.11 22.67 7.22
N ARG A 55 -7.87 23.77 7.39
CA ARG A 55 -9.17 23.93 6.71
C ARG A 55 -8.96 24.56 5.33
N ILE A 56 -9.74 24.09 4.39
CA ILE A 56 -9.77 24.63 3.02
C ILE A 56 -10.52 25.96 3.06
N ASP A 57 -9.85 27.01 2.57
CA ASP A 57 -10.43 28.34 2.47
C ASP A 57 -11.61 28.36 1.50
N GLY A 58 -12.70 29.02 1.89
CA GLY A 58 -13.95 29.02 1.11
C GLY A 58 -13.85 29.82 -0.18
N GLU A 59 -13.03 30.86 -0.23
CA GLU A 59 -12.80 31.65 -1.45
C GLU A 59 -11.94 30.87 -2.44
N LEU A 60 -10.88 30.22 -1.95
CA LEU A 60 -10.04 29.37 -2.78
C LEU A 60 -10.83 28.16 -3.32
N ALA A 61 -11.67 27.53 -2.51
CA ALA A 61 -12.55 26.44 -2.96
C ALA A 61 -13.49 26.90 -4.10
N ARG A 62 -14.09 28.08 -3.96
CA ARG A 62 -14.96 28.66 -4.98
C ARG A 62 -14.19 28.99 -6.27
N LEU A 63 -13.00 29.58 -6.15
CA LEU A 63 -12.16 29.89 -7.30
C LEU A 63 -11.67 28.64 -8.05
N ALA A 64 -11.43 27.56 -7.32
CA ALA A 64 -11.08 26.26 -7.87
C ALA A 64 -12.26 25.51 -8.52
N GLY A 65 -13.48 26.03 -8.44
CA GLY A 65 -14.68 25.36 -8.94
C GLY A 65 -15.20 24.26 -8.03
N GLU A 66 -14.69 24.13 -6.80
CA GLU A 66 -15.01 23.07 -5.84
C GLU A 66 -15.60 23.63 -4.52
N PRO A 67 -16.76 24.34 -4.59
CA PRO A 67 -17.35 25.00 -3.41
C PRO A 67 -17.72 24.03 -2.27
N GLY A 68 -17.91 22.74 -2.60
CA GLY A 68 -18.17 21.68 -1.60
C GLY A 68 -17.01 21.41 -0.64
N LEU A 69 -15.81 21.85 -0.97
CA LEU A 69 -14.62 21.71 -0.12
C LEU A 69 -14.48 22.85 0.92
N ALA A 70 -15.27 23.90 0.80
CA ALA A 70 -15.20 25.06 1.70
C ALA A 70 -15.37 24.65 3.16
N GLY A 71 -14.41 25.02 4.02
CA GLY A 71 -14.42 24.73 5.44
C GLY A 71 -14.15 23.25 5.83
N LYS A 72 -14.00 22.35 4.88
CA LYS A 72 -13.54 20.98 5.13
C LYS A 72 -12.06 21.00 5.53
N THR A 73 -11.65 20.02 6.31
CA THR A 73 -10.22 19.82 6.61
C THR A 73 -9.56 18.96 5.53
N ILE A 74 -8.24 19.01 5.46
CA ILE A 74 -7.48 18.09 4.60
C ILE A 74 -7.75 16.63 5.02
N GLY A 75 -7.90 16.37 6.32
CA GLY A 75 -8.25 15.04 6.82
C GLY A 75 -9.63 14.57 6.34
N ASP A 76 -10.62 15.46 6.24
CA ASP A 76 -11.93 15.11 5.66
C ASP A 76 -11.80 14.68 4.20
N LEU A 77 -11.00 15.40 3.42
CA LEU A 77 -10.75 15.08 2.02
C LEU A 77 -10.06 13.72 1.88
N VAL A 78 -8.95 13.50 2.58
CA VAL A 78 -8.19 12.24 2.53
C VAL A 78 -9.04 11.05 2.98
N ALA A 79 -9.86 11.19 4.02
CA ALA A 79 -10.75 10.14 4.49
C ALA A 79 -11.83 9.80 3.44
N ALA A 80 -12.39 10.82 2.76
CA ALA A 80 -13.36 10.63 1.70
C ALA A 80 -12.74 9.93 0.47
N GLU A 81 -11.55 10.35 0.05
CA GLU A 81 -10.81 9.76 -1.07
C GLU A 81 -10.44 8.30 -0.81
N GLY A 82 -9.94 7.97 0.39
CA GLY A 82 -9.59 6.60 0.76
C GLY A 82 -10.80 5.65 0.69
N ARG A 83 -11.94 6.11 1.19
CA ARG A 83 -13.20 5.34 1.13
C ARG A 83 -13.72 5.21 -0.30
N ALA A 84 -13.72 6.30 -1.06
CA ALA A 84 -14.17 6.30 -2.46
C ALA A 84 -13.31 5.37 -3.32
N THR A 85 -12.00 5.35 -3.11
CA THR A 85 -11.07 4.45 -3.82
C THR A 85 -11.37 2.98 -3.54
N ALA A 86 -11.52 2.60 -2.26
CA ALA A 86 -11.85 1.23 -1.88
C ALA A 86 -13.19 0.78 -2.50
N GLU A 87 -14.21 1.62 -2.41
CA GLU A 87 -15.54 1.35 -2.99
C GLU A 87 -15.48 1.24 -4.53
N THR A 88 -14.73 2.12 -5.18
CA THR A 88 -14.59 2.12 -6.65
C THR A 88 -13.89 0.86 -7.13
N LEU A 89 -12.80 0.45 -6.50
CA LEU A 89 -12.12 -0.80 -6.80
C LEU A 89 -13.05 -2.00 -6.64
N ALA A 90 -13.76 -2.08 -5.52
CA ALA A 90 -14.71 -3.17 -5.24
C ALA A 90 -15.85 -3.22 -6.25
N LYS A 91 -16.48 -2.09 -6.58
CA LYS A 91 -17.54 -1.99 -7.61
C LYS A 91 -17.07 -2.43 -8.99
N ASN A 92 -15.80 -2.24 -9.30
CA ASN A 92 -15.21 -2.72 -10.54
C ASN A 92 -14.70 -4.18 -10.47
N GLY A 93 -15.07 -4.93 -9.43
CA GLY A 93 -14.75 -6.35 -9.30
C GLY A 93 -13.29 -6.64 -8.92
N CYS A 94 -12.55 -5.65 -8.41
CA CYS A 94 -11.23 -5.89 -7.86
C CYS A 94 -11.34 -6.48 -6.45
N PRO A 95 -10.52 -7.49 -6.09
CA PRO A 95 -10.44 -7.96 -4.71
C PRO A 95 -9.86 -6.87 -3.82
N VAL A 96 -10.63 -6.41 -2.83
CA VAL A 96 -10.22 -5.34 -1.91
C VAL A 96 -10.41 -5.81 -0.47
N ARG A 97 -9.42 -5.56 0.36
CA ARG A 97 -9.56 -5.58 1.82
C ARG A 97 -9.22 -4.20 2.38
N THR A 98 -9.85 -3.82 3.46
CA THR A 98 -9.57 -2.57 4.17
C THR A 98 -9.05 -2.89 5.57
N ILE A 99 -8.00 -2.18 5.98
CA ILE A 99 -7.50 -2.16 7.36
C ILE A 99 -7.72 -0.74 7.86
N HIS A 100 -8.52 -0.60 8.91
CA HIS A 100 -8.82 0.70 9.50
C HIS A 100 -8.11 0.85 10.84
N ILE A 101 -7.37 1.93 11.02
CA ILE A 101 -6.64 2.28 12.23
C ILE A 101 -7.35 3.47 12.86
N SER A 102 -7.99 3.27 14.01
CA SER A 102 -8.73 4.33 14.71
C SER A 102 -7.82 5.39 15.32
N LYS A 103 -6.60 5.02 15.68
CA LYS A 103 -5.60 5.93 16.23
C LYS A 103 -4.21 5.54 15.76
N LEU A 104 -3.50 6.49 15.18
CA LEU A 104 -2.12 6.28 14.74
C LEU A 104 -1.18 6.57 15.92
N ASP A 105 -0.78 5.52 16.61
CA ASP A 105 0.21 5.55 17.69
C ASP A 105 1.15 4.34 17.57
N GLU A 106 2.09 4.24 18.51
CA GLU A 106 3.11 3.18 18.52
C GLU A 106 2.51 1.79 18.68
N GLU A 107 1.41 1.67 19.43
CA GLU A 107 0.71 0.41 19.67
C GLU A 107 0.05 -0.08 18.36
N SER A 108 -0.76 0.74 17.72
CA SER A 108 -1.41 0.42 16.45
C SER A 108 -0.41 0.14 15.32
N LEU A 109 0.71 0.87 15.30
CA LEU A 109 1.78 0.59 14.36
C LEU A 109 2.42 -0.77 14.63
N GLY A 110 2.68 -1.11 15.89
CA GLY A 110 3.20 -2.41 16.30
C GLY A 110 2.26 -3.56 15.92
N GLU A 111 0.96 -3.39 16.14
CA GLU A 111 -0.07 -4.35 15.73
C GLU A 111 -0.08 -4.55 14.20
N LEU A 112 -0.04 -3.47 13.43
CA LEU A 112 0.00 -3.53 11.97
C LEU A 112 1.26 -4.23 11.45
N MET A 113 2.42 -3.94 12.05
CA MET A 113 3.67 -4.63 11.71
C MET A 113 3.57 -6.12 12.01
N MET A 114 3.10 -6.51 13.19
CA MET A 114 2.92 -7.90 13.56
C MET A 114 1.92 -8.62 12.65
N HIS A 115 0.82 -7.95 12.31
CA HIS A 115 -0.16 -8.47 11.35
C HIS A 115 0.51 -8.89 10.04
N PHE A 116 1.31 -8.00 9.42
CA PHE A 116 1.98 -8.31 8.15
C PHE A 116 3.12 -9.32 8.29
N MET A 117 3.79 -9.38 9.45
CA MET A 117 4.79 -10.43 9.73
C MET A 117 4.12 -11.82 9.78
N LEU A 118 3.04 -11.96 10.52
CA LEU A 118 2.29 -13.22 10.61
C LEU A 118 1.66 -13.59 9.27
N GLU A 119 1.06 -12.65 8.56
CA GLU A 119 0.50 -12.87 7.24
C GLU A 119 1.56 -13.39 6.26
N THR A 120 2.77 -12.81 6.28
CA THR A 120 3.89 -13.25 5.43
C THR A 120 4.31 -14.68 5.75
N ILE A 121 4.45 -15.04 7.03
CA ILE A 121 4.81 -16.40 7.46
C ILE A 121 3.74 -17.41 7.05
N ILE A 122 2.47 -17.08 7.27
CA ILE A 122 1.34 -17.93 6.88
C ILE A 122 1.28 -18.12 5.36
N ALA A 123 1.46 -17.03 4.60
CA ALA A 123 1.47 -17.10 3.14
C ALA A 123 2.64 -17.95 2.62
N ALA A 124 3.83 -17.84 3.20
CA ALA A 124 4.98 -18.68 2.86
C ALA A 124 4.67 -20.16 3.09
N HIS A 125 4.06 -20.49 4.24
CA HIS A 125 3.64 -21.85 4.55
C HIS A 125 2.64 -22.40 3.52
N LEU A 126 1.62 -21.60 3.15
CA LEU A 126 0.63 -21.97 2.14
C LEU A 126 1.24 -22.15 0.75
N LEU A 127 2.27 -21.37 0.42
CA LEU A 127 3.00 -21.48 -0.85
C LEU A 127 4.03 -22.63 -0.84
N GLY A 128 4.34 -23.21 0.32
CA GLY A 128 5.37 -24.24 0.49
C GLY A 128 6.77 -23.69 0.21
N ILE A 129 7.10 -22.52 0.75
CA ILE A 129 8.41 -21.88 0.66
C ILE A 129 8.90 -21.48 2.06
N ASP A 130 10.23 -21.33 2.20
CA ASP A 130 10.83 -20.82 3.43
C ASP A 130 10.75 -19.28 3.45
N ALA A 131 10.14 -18.70 4.50
CA ALA A 131 10.04 -17.26 4.68
C ALA A 131 11.35 -16.60 5.17
N PHE A 132 12.30 -17.40 5.66
CA PHE A 132 13.44 -16.91 6.45
C PHE A 132 14.78 -16.95 5.70
N ASP A 133 14.81 -17.35 4.44
CA ASP A 133 16.00 -17.34 3.59
C ASP A 133 15.85 -16.35 2.42
N GLN A 134 16.96 -16.00 1.78
CA GLN A 134 17.02 -15.07 0.64
C GLN A 134 18.08 -15.54 -0.39
N PRO A 135 17.91 -16.71 -1.01
CA PRO A 135 18.95 -17.30 -1.86
C PRO A 135 19.33 -16.42 -3.07
N ALA A 136 18.39 -15.67 -3.64
CA ALA A 136 18.61 -14.88 -4.85
C ALA A 136 19.56 -13.67 -4.65
N VAL A 137 19.75 -13.18 -3.43
CA VAL A 137 20.61 -12.00 -3.20
C VAL A 137 22.10 -12.34 -3.07
N GLU A 138 22.46 -13.60 -2.87
CA GLU A 138 23.85 -14.01 -2.69
C GLU A 138 24.67 -13.96 -3.98
N GLU A 139 24.08 -14.35 -5.11
CA GLU A 139 24.75 -14.31 -6.41
C GLU A 139 25.28 -12.91 -6.75
N GLY A 140 24.45 -11.89 -6.57
CA GLY A 140 24.85 -10.49 -6.81
C GLY A 140 26.01 -10.03 -5.93
N LYS A 141 26.04 -10.45 -4.65
CA LYS A 141 27.13 -10.13 -3.72
C LYS A 141 28.44 -10.80 -4.14
N VAL A 142 28.38 -12.06 -4.57
CA VAL A 142 29.56 -12.80 -5.06
C VAL A 142 30.11 -12.14 -6.32
N LEU A 143 29.27 -11.79 -7.28
CA LEU A 143 29.67 -11.10 -8.51
C LEU A 143 30.25 -9.70 -8.22
N ALA A 144 29.62 -8.92 -7.34
CA ALA A 144 30.14 -7.61 -6.96
C ALA A 144 31.53 -7.72 -6.34
N LYS A 145 31.75 -8.69 -5.45
CA LYS A 145 33.04 -8.95 -4.86
C LYS A 145 34.10 -9.33 -5.92
N LYS A 146 33.71 -10.20 -6.86
CA LYS A 146 34.58 -10.59 -7.98
C LYS A 146 35.01 -9.38 -8.81
N TYR A 147 34.07 -8.49 -9.19
CA TYR A 147 34.39 -7.29 -9.95
C TYR A 147 35.29 -6.31 -9.19
N LEU A 148 35.13 -6.19 -7.87
CA LEU A 148 35.97 -5.35 -7.04
C LEU A 148 37.40 -5.90 -6.89
N THR A 149 37.57 -7.20 -6.88
CA THR A 149 38.89 -7.85 -6.70
C THR A 149 39.63 -8.17 -7.99
N GLY A 150 38.96 -8.00 -9.14
CA GLY A 150 39.56 -8.26 -10.46
C GLY A 150 39.87 -9.74 -10.74
N VAL A 151 39.25 -10.66 -10.01
CA VAL A 151 39.41 -12.12 -10.15
C VAL A 151 38.12 -12.76 -10.67
#